data_afc121df0283bb51137adc276718585a
#
_entry.id   afc121df0283bb51137adc276718585a
#
_cell.length_a   1.000
_cell.length_b   1.000
_cell.length_c   1.000
_cell.angle_alpha   90.00
_cell.angle_beta   90.00
_cell.angle_gamma   90.00
#
_symmetry.space_group_name_H-M   'P 1'
#
loop_
_entity.id
_entity.type
_entity.pdbx_description
1 polymer ?
#
loop_
_entity_poly.entity_id
_entity_poly.type
_entity_poly.pdbx_seq_one_letter_code
_entity_poly.pdbx_strand_id
1 'polypeptide(L)'
;MDIGINFFKSIYNDDIIYHYTKASTAIDFILYNNQLRFNGARKSIDPIESRKAERATVYYDSEVDKHRSEQHYLNVNELHAFADDMEKQFNQICFCQNRMGEDFASENYISNFEGHEELFGFTKLRMWDQYADKYSGVCIAFSKEKILSLNQKKFEIIENDVKYLTFQELLSKKIGDIQGNHLENVGIEKYKKQLEKLLIESFFCKHIDYAGESEYRIGTFFDKNKCSFETIRDEFVFDRTMMLDVSDCVVAIFVSSFANDRQKNDLLQYAYKLNVEIIEMRWQHDSFKPWNLKEWHEFVDRIEHEKKREL
;
A
#
# COMPACT_ATOMS: atom_id res chain seq x y z
N MET A 1 13.22 -19.63 18.36
CA MET A 1 13.29 -20.89 17.59
C MET A 1 13.23 -20.53 16.11
N ASP A 2 13.95 -21.29 15.30
CA ASP A 2 13.99 -21.02 13.86
C ASP A 2 12.61 -21.29 13.26
N ILE A 3 12.17 -20.40 12.39
CA ILE A 3 10.88 -20.53 11.74
C ILE A 3 10.97 -21.66 10.71
N GLY A 4 10.01 -22.58 10.78
CA GLY A 4 9.99 -23.72 9.88
C GLY A 4 9.83 -23.30 8.42
N ILE A 5 10.49 -24.01 7.51
CA ILE A 5 10.46 -23.78 6.06
C ILE A 5 9.03 -23.72 5.49
N ASN A 6 8.11 -24.46 6.08
CA ASN A 6 6.71 -24.49 5.65
C ASN A 6 6.01 -23.14 5.82
N PHE A 7 6.40 -22.35 6.83
CA PHE A 7 5.86 -21.01 7.01
C PHE A 7 6.27 -20.10 5.84
N PHE A 8 7.56 -20.06 5.49
CA PHE A 8 8.02 -19.23 4.37
C PHE A 8 7.37 -19.64 3.05
N LYS A 9 7.21 -20.95 2.81
CA LYS A 9 6.48 -21.45 1.63
C LYS A 9 5.03 -20.97 1.61
N SER A 10 4.37 -20.91 2.76
CA SER A 10 2.97 -20.50 2.85
C SER A 10 2.74 -19.03 2.56
N ILE A 11 3.73 -18.17 2.84
CA ILE A 11 3.63 -16.71 2.60
C ILE A 11 4.33 -16.24 1.32
N TYR A 12 5.03 -17.13 0.61
CA TYR A 12 5.67 -16.82 -0.66
C TYR A 12 4.76 -17.16 -1.85
N ASN A 13 3.81 -16.31 -2.11
CA ASN A 13 2.89 -16.41 -3.24
C ASN A 13 2.30 -15.03 -3.58
N ASP A 14 1.57 -14.93 -4.69
CA ASP A 14 1.00 -13.68 -5.22
C ASP A 14 -0.20 -13.15 -4.42
N ASP A 15 -0.80 -13.98 -3.57
CA ASP A 15 -1.92 -13.57 -2.73
C ASP A 15 -1.47 -12.79 -1.50
N ILE A 16 -0.21 -12.92 -1.07
CA ILE A 16 0.26 -12.28 0.15
C ILE A 16 0.80 -10.89 -0.13
N ILE A 17 0.14 -9.90 0.49
CA ILE A 17 0.52 -8.49 0.47
C ILE A 17 0.84 -8.00 1.88
N TYR A 18 1.75 -7.03 2.01
CA TYR A 18 2.35 -6.61 3.26
C TYR A 18 2.11 -5.13 3.50
N HIS A 19 1.60 -4.79 4.70
CA HIS A 19 1.38 -3.40 5.10
C HIS A 19 2.26 -3.03 6.28
N TYR A 20 3.12 -2.04 6.08
CA TYR A 20 4.04 -1.51 7.10
C TYR A 20 3.40 -0.34 7.84
N THR A 21 3.52 -0.35 9.18
CA THR A 21 2.96 0.72 10.00
C THR A 21 3.61 0.78 11.38
N LYS A 22 3.29 1.84 12.13
CA LYS A 22 3.69 1.94 13.54
C LYS A 22 3.00 0.86 14.37
N ALA A 23 3.68 0.34 15.40
CA ALA A 23 3.10 -0.67 16.29
C ALA A 23 1.80 -0.18 16.95
N SER A 24 1.74 1.08 17.40
CA SER A 24 0.51 1.68 17.96
C SER A 24 -0.63 1.73 16.93
N THR A 25 -0.35 2.10 15.68
CA THR A 25 -1.37 2.10 14.63
C THR A 25 -1.92 0.71 14.35
N ALA A 26 -1.03 -0.30 14.33
CA ALA A 26 -1.45 -1.69 14.16
C ALA A 26 -2.36 -2.15 15.28
N ILE A 27 -1.98 -1.89 16.54
CA ILE A 27 -2.69 -2.34 17.74
C ILE A 27 -4.03 -1.60 17.90
N ASP A 28 -3.99 -0.27 17.91
CA ASP A 28 -5.12 0.57 18.32
C ASP A 28 -6.17 0.73 17.20
N PHE A 29 -5.78 0.57 15.94
CA PHE A 29 -6.68 0.83 14.82
C PHE A 29 -6.85 -0.38 13.90
N ILE A 30 -5.77 -0.98 13.37
CA ILE A 30 -5.89 -1.99 12.32
C ILE A 30 -6.43 -3.31 12.89
N LEU A 31 -5.73 -3.89 13.88
CA LEU A 31 -6.08 -5.19 14.47
C LEU A 31 -7.30 -5.08 15.40
N TYR A 32 -7.47 -3.93 16.07
CA TYR A 32 -8.63 -3.69 16.93
C TYR A 32 -9.94 -3.60 16.15
N ASN A 33 -9.94 -2.81 15.05
CA ASN A 33 -11.13 -2.56 14.25
C ASN A 33 -11.27 -3.51 13.05
N ASN A 34 -10.26 -4.32 12.74
CA ASN A 34 -10.14 -5.09 11.49
C ASN A 34 -10.31 -4.23 10.23
N GLN A 35 -9.68 -3.06 10.21
CA GLN A 35 -9.84 -2.10 9.14
C GLN A 35 -8.52 -1.43 8.76
N LEU A 36 -8.36 -1.14 7.47
CA LEU A 36 -7.33 -0.27 6.94
C LEU A 36 -7.96 1.02 6.40
N ARG A 37 -7.33 2.15 6.69
CA ARG A 37 -7.81 3.45 6.25
C ARG A 37 -7.31 3.76 4.84
N PHE A 38 -8.22 4.13 3.95
CA PHE A 38 -7.87 4.74 2.68
C PHE A 38 -7.31 6.14 2.90
N ASN A 39 -6.20 6.45 2.24
CA ASN A 39 -5.59 7.78 2.25
C ASN A 39 -5.70 8.40 0.86
N GLY A 40 -6.00 9.70 0.79
CA GLY A 40 -5.99 10.41 -0.48
C GLY A 40 -4.62 10.32 -1.16
N ALA A 41 -4.56 10.02 -2.44
CA ALA A 41 -3.32 9.90 -3.19
C ALA A 41 -2.43 11.15 -3.07
N ARG A 42 -3.03 12.33 -2.97
CA ARG A 42 -2.32 13.61 -2.74
C ARG A 42 -1.65 13.75 -1.36
N LYS A 43 -1.95 12.87 -0.41
CA LYS A 43 -1.32 12.84 0.93
C LYS A 43 -0.05 11.98 0.95
N SER A 44 0.40 11.46 -0.18
CA SER A 44 1.66 10.71 -0.29
C SER A 44 2.84 11.56 0.17
N ILE A 45 3.80 10.91 0.83
CA ILE A 45 5.09 11.53 1.21
C ILE A 45 5.95 11.77 -0.04
N ASP A 46 5.73 11.01 -1.11
CA ASP A 46 6.43 11.20 -2.38
C ASP A 46 6.01 12.53 -3.02
N PRO A 47 6.97 13.47 -3.23
CA PRO A 47 6.66 14.76 -3.85
C PRO A 47 6.15 14.63 -5.29
N ILE A 48 6.48 13.55 -6.01
CA ILE A 48 6.00 13.32 -7.38
C ILE A 48 4.52 12.96 -7.36
N GLU A 49 4.08 12.18 -6.36
CA GLU A 49 2.68 11.79 -6.19
C GLU A 49 1.82 12.91 -5.55
N SER A 50 2.38 13.66 -4.58
CA SER A 50 1.63 14.61 -3.77
C SER A 50 1.59 16.03 -4.34
N ARG A 51 2.58 16.43 -5.13
CA ARG A 51 2.57 17.76 -5.76
C ARG A 51 1.64 17.76 -6.95
N LYS A 52 0.76 18.78 -6.98
CA LYS A 52 0.15 19.19 -8.23
C LYS A 52 1.29 19.41 -9.22
N ALA A 53 1.36 18.61 -10.28
CA ALA A 53 2.04 19.08 -11.45
C ALA A 53 1.48 20.49 -11.69
N GLU A 54 2.32 21.51 -11.78
CA GLU A 54 1.90 22.79 -12.35
C GLU A 54 1.25 22.42 -13.65
N ARG A 55 -0.09 22.53 -13.67
CA ARG A 55 -0.87 21.82 -14.67
C ARG A 55 -0.52 22.35 -16.00
N ALA A 56 -0.11 21.41 -16.70
CA ALA A 56 0.30 21.46 -18.02
C ALA A 56 -0.57 22.32 -18.87
N THR A 57 0.10 23.05 -19.54
CA THR A 57 -0.17 23.73 -20.78
C THR A 57 -0.99 22.84 -21.70
N VAL A 58 -2.09 23.38 -22.15
CA VAL A 58 -2.72 22.86 -23.37
C VAL A 58 -1.69 23.01 -24.47
N TYR A 59 -1.30 21.91 -25.07
CA TYR A 59 -0.36 21.94 -26.20
C TYR A 59 -1.08 21.66 -27.51
N TYR A 60 -0.51 22.17 -28.61
CA TYR A 60 -1.04 22.04 -29.95
C TYR A 60 0.07 21.59 -30.89
N ASP A 61 -0.22 20.64 -31.78
CA ASP A 61 0.78 20.05 -32.67
C ASP A 61 1.23 20.99 -33.82
N SER A 62 0.61 22.17 -33.97
CA SER A 62 0.98 23.13 -34.99
C SER A 62 1.09 24.54 -34.42
N GLU A 63 2.15 25.25 -34.79
CA GLU A 63 2.42 26.67 -34.46
C GLU A 63 1.40 27.67 -35.05
N VAL A 64 0.34 27.20 -35.66
CA VAL A 64 -0.64 28.07 -36.28
C VAL A 64 -1.47 28.67 -35.14
N ASP A 65 -1.29 29.98 -34.92
CA ASP A 65 -2.17 30.85 -34.16
C ASP A 65 -3.58 30.84 -34.73
N LYS A 66 -4.33 29.78 -34.48
CA LYS A 66 -5.75 29.75 -34.77
C LYS A 66 -6.48 30.42 -33.62
N HIS A 67 -7.21 31.45 -33.91
CA HIS A 67 -8.23 31.96 -33.00
C HIS A 67 -9.20 30.82 -32.68
N ARG A 68 -9.11 30.30 -31.46
CA ARG A 68 -10.02 29.24 -30.98
C ARG A 68 -11.30 29.85 -30.45
N SER A 69 -12.36 29.09 -30.55
CA SER A 69 -13.67 29.53 -30.04
C SER A 69 -13.66 29.64 -28.51
N GLU A 70 -14.48 30.51 -27.96
CA GLU A 70 -14.73 30.61 -26.52
C GLU A 70 -15.10 29.24 -25.93
N GLN A 71 -15.91 28.47 -26.66
CA GLN A 71 -16.31 27.12 -26.27
C GLN A 71 -15.10 26.17 -26.11
N HIS A 72 -14.05 26.31 -26.94
CA HIS A 72 -12.84 25.50 -26.78
C HIS A 72 -12.13 25.77 -25.43
N TYR A 73 -12.01 27.05 -25.05
CA TYR A 73 -11.40 27.40 -23.74
C TYR A 73 -12.26 26.97 -22.56
N LEU A 74 -13.58 27.00 -22.67
CA LEU A 74 -14.50 26.44 -21.67
C LEU A 74 -14.29 24.92 -21.52
N ASN A 75 -14.20 24.21 -22.63
CA ASN A 75 -13.95 22.77 -22.63
C ASN A 75 -12.59 22.41 -21.97
N VAL A 76 -11.55 23.19 -22.24
CA VAL A 76 -10.22 23.02 -21.60
C VAL A 76 -10.32 23.21 -20.10
N ASN A 77 -10.98 24.28 -19.64
CA ASN A 77 -11.15 24.55 -18.21
C ASN A 77 -11.98 23.44 -17.54
N GLU A 78 -12.99 22.92 -18.21
CA GLU A 78 -13.80 21.81 -17.71
C GLU A 78 -12.95 20.51 -17.55
N LEU A 79 -12.06 20.21 -18.51
CA LEU A 79 -11.15 19.07 -18.41
C LEU A 79 -10.14 19.22 -17.26
N HIS A 80 -9.62 20.44 -17.04
CA HIS A 80 -8.76 20.71 -15.89
C HIS A 80 -9.49 20.51 -14.56
N ALA A 81 -10.73 21.01 -14.46
CA ALA A 81 -11.55 20.83 -13.27
C ALA A 81 -11.87 19.35 -13.03
N PHE A 82 -12.19 18.61 -14.08
CA PHE A 82 -12.45 17.17 -14.03
C PHE A 82 -11.22 16.40 -13.55
N ALA A 83 -10.03 16.64 -14.10
CA ALA A 83 -8.81 15.99 -13.67
C ALA A 83 -8.48 16.30 -12.20
N ASP A 84 -8.67 17.56 -11.78
CA ASP A 84 -8.46 17.99 -10.39
C ASP A 84 -9.42 17.30 -9.41
N ASP A 85 -10.64 17.12 -9.81
CA ASP A 85 -11.65 16.45 -8.99
C ASP A 85 -11.34 14.96 -8.86
N MET A 86 -10.99 14.27 -9.94
CA MET A 86 -10.56 12.87 -9.90
C MET A 86 -9.38 12.64 -8.95
N GLU A 87 -8.33 13.47 -9.06
CA GLU A 87 -7.17 13.35 -8.19
C GLU A 87 -7.48 13.61 -6.70
N LYS A 88 -8.44 14.51 -6.42
CA LYS A 88 -8.90 14.77 -5.04
C LYS A 88 -9.73 13.64 -4.47
N GLN A 89 -10.49 12.97 -5.33
CA GLN A 89 -11.41 11.92 -4.91
C GLN A 89 -10.73 10.54 -4.85
N PHE A 90 -9.59 10.33 -5.51
CA PHE A 90 -8.91 9.05 -5.48
C PHE A 90 -8.23 8.82 -4.14
N ASN A 91 -8.55 7.70 -3.51
CA ASN A 91 -8.00 7.26 -2.25
C ASN A 91 -7.41 5.86 -2.41
N GLN A 92 -6.29 5.59 -1.73
CA GLN A 92 -5.56 4.35 -1.88
C GLN A 92 -4.96 3.84 -0.57
N ILE A 93 -4.68 2.54 -0.55
CA ILE A 93 -3.87 1.86 0.45
C ILE A 93 -2.74 1.18 -0.30
N CYS A 94 -1.52 1.37 0.21
CA CYS A 94 -0.30 0.82 -0.38
C CYS A 94 0.17 -0.39 0.41
N PHE A 95 0.58 -1.42 -0.32
CA PHE A 95 1.14 -2.66 0.20
C PHE A 95 2.45 -2.96 -0.52
N CYS A 96 3.30 -3.76 0.10
CA CYS A 96 4.42 -4.41 -0.59
C CYS A 96 4.01 -5.82 -1.00
N GLN A 97 4.70 -6.37 -2.00
CA GLN A 97 4.52 -7.75 -2.43
C GLN A 97 5.85 -8.51 -2.41
N ASN A 98 5.74 -9.83 -2.49
CA ASN A 98 6.88 -10.67 -2.80
C ASN A 98 7.37 -10.37 -4.22
N ARG A 99 8.68 -10.46 -4.44
CA ARG A 99 9.24 -10.46 -5.80
C ARG A 99 9.20 -11.87 -6.34
N MET A 100 8.23 -12.15 -7.19
CA MET A 100 8.13 -13.43 -7.87
C MET A 100 9.10 -13.44 -9.06
N GLY A 101 10.16 -14.25 -8.99
CA GLY A 101 11.09 -14.45 -10.10
C GLY A 101 10.61 -15.59 -11.01
N GLU A 102 10.92 -15.53 -12.31
CA GLU A 102 10.58 -16.58 -13.28
C GLU A 102 11.18 -17.95 -12.90
N ASP A 103 12.34 -17.96 -12.22
CA ASP A 103 13.02 -19.19 -11.76
C ASP A 103 12.50 -19.73 -10.42
N PHE A 104 11.61 -19.03 -9.75
CA PHE A 104 11.17 -19.35 -8.38
C PHE A 104 10.13 -20.47 -8.32
N ALA A 105 9.57 -20.88 -9.43
CA ALA A 105 8.64 -22.01 -9.53
C ALA A 105 9.33 -23.38 -9.27
N SER A 106 10.66 -23.45 -9.22
CA SER A 106 11.38 -24.67 -8.88
C SER A 106 11.39 -24.86 -7.35
N GLU A 107 10.86 -25.97 -6.87
CA GLU A 107 10.74 -26.36 -5.45
C GLU A 107 12.05 -26.26 -4.64
N ASN A 108 13.19 -26.10 -5.30
CA ASN A 108 14.52 -26.11 -4.69
C ASN A 108 14.96 -24.74 -4.11
N TYR A 109 14.36 -23.62 -4.54
CA TYR A 109 14.79 -22.29 -4.14
C TYR A 109 14.30 -21.85 -2.76
N ILE A 110 13.12 -22.30 -2.33
CA ILE A 110 12.52 -21.90 -1.04
C ILE A 110 13.08 -22.74 0.13
N SER A 111 14.03 -23.61 -0.11
CA SER A 111 14.61 -24.44 0.97
C SER A 111 15.38 -23.62 2.01
N ASN A 112 15.87 -22.43 1.66
CA ASN A 112 16.59 -21.56 2.57
C ASN A 112 16.05 -20.12 2.43
N PHE A 113 15.50 -19.57 3.54
CA PHE A 113 15.22 -18.14 3.66
C PHE A 113 16.52 -17.33 3.54
N GLU A 114 17.60 -17.84 4.13
CA GLU A 114 18.94 -17.25 4.08
C GLU A 114 19.45 -17.18 2.61
N GLY A 115 19.77 -15.97 2.16
CA GLY A 115 20.23 -15.69 0.80
C GLY A 115 19.12 -15.34 -0.20
N HIS A 116 17.86 -15.31 0.25
CA HIS A 116 16.69 -14.94 -0.58
C HIS A 116 15.75 -13.95 0.12
N GLU A 117 16.23 -13.31 1.18
CA GLU A 117 15.45 -12.39 2.00
C GLU A 117 14.83 -11.26 1.18
N GLU A 118 15.54 -10.75 0.18
CA GLU A 118 15.09 -9.64 -0.66
C GLU A 118 13.84 -9.95 -1.50
N LEU A 119 13.49 -11.23 -1.62
CA LEU A 119 12.31 -11.66 -2.38
C LEU A 119 11.02 -11.48 -1.59
N PHE A 120 11.10 -11.48 -0.27
CA PHE A 120 9.93 -11.35 0.57
C PHE A 120 9.52 -9.91 0.78
N GLY A 121 8.21 -9.64 0.72
CA GLY A 121 7.65 -8.31 0.91
C GLY A 121 7.84 -7.77 2.33
N PHE A 122 7.99 -8.61 3.35
CA PHE A 122 8.20 -8.20 4.74
C PHE A 122 9.65 -7.84 5.10
N THR A 123 10.61 -8.05 4.21
CA THR A 123 12.04 -7.80 4.47
C THR A 123 12.55 -6.47 3.92
N LYS A 124 11.69 -5.64 3.35
CA LYS A 124 12.08 -4.40 2.69
C LYS A 124 12.59 -3.37 3.70
N LEU A 125 13.93 -3.23 3.82
CA LEU A 125 14.59 -2.34 4.80
C LEU A 125 14.09 -0.90 4.74
N ARG A 126 13.91 -0.37 3.52
CA ARG A 126 13.38 0.97 3.32
C ARG A 126 11.97 1.14 3.89
N MET A 127 11.14 0.10 3.80
CA MET A 127 9.78 0.13 4.34
C MET A 127 9.78 0.11 5.87
N TRP A 128 10.69 -0.65 6.48
CA TRP A 128 10.90 -0.62 7.92
C TRP A 128 11.35 0.74 8.43
N ASP A 129 12.23 1.43 7.69
CA ASP A 129 12.68 2.78 8.03
C ASP A 129 11.57 3.82 7.88
N GLN A 130 10.93 3.86 6.72
CA GLN A 130 10.02 4.96 6.36
C GLN A 130 8.62 4.81 6.95
N TYR A 131 8.08 3.58 7.03
CA TYR A 131 6.68 3.33 7.38
C TYR A 131 6.50 2.58 8.69
N ALA A 132 7.49 1.82 9.15
CA ALA A 132 7.45 1.09 10.40
C ALA A 132 8.22 1.81 11.53
N ASP A 133 8.03 3.11 11.65
CA ASP A 133 8.54 3.96 12.75
C ASP A 133 10.05 3.79 12.99
N LYS A 134 10.85 3.90 11.91
CA LYS A 134 12.31 3.74 11.94
C LYS A 134 12.72 2.43 12.61
N TYR A 135 12.23 1.33 12.07
CA TYR A 135 12.47 -0.04 12.55
C TYR A 135 11.86 -0.40 13.91
N SER A 136 10.98 0.40 14.50
CA SER A 136 10.32 0.06 15.77
C SER A 136 8.85 -0.36 15.60
N GLY A 137 8.37 -0.44 14.37
CA GLY A 137 6.99 -0.76 14.04
C GLY A 137 6.74 -2.22 13.70
N VAL A 138 5.77 -2.44 12.83
CA VAL A 138 5.28 -3.75 12.39
C VAL A 138 5.06 -3.79 10.89
N CYS A 139 5.08 -5.01 10.36
CA CYS A 139 4.61 -5.34 9.03
C CYS A 139 3.55 -6.44 9.16
N ILE A 140 2.35 -6.22 8.61
CA ILE A 140 1.25 -7.19 8.66
C ILE A 140 1.07 -7.78 7.28
N ALA A 141 1.08 -9.11 7.20
CA ALA A 141 0.78 -9.86 5.98
C ALA A 141 -0.72 -10.12 5.88
N PHE A 142 -1.29 -9.88 4.72
CA PHE A 142 -2.71 -10.08 4.41
C PHE A 142 -2.89 -10.96 3.18
N SER A 143 -4.01 -11.69 3.13
CA SER A 143 -4.50 -12.30 1.89
C SER A 143 -5.20 -11.25 1.04
N LYS A 144 -4.66 -10.98 -0.14
CA LYS A 144 -5.21 -10.05 -1.14
C LYS A 144 -6.59 -10.50 -1.60
N GLU A 145 -6.74 -11.77 -1.94
CA GLU A 145 -8.00 -12.35 -2.40
C GLU A 145 -9.13 -12.16 -1.38
N LYS A 146 -8.86 -12.41 -0.10
CA LYS A 146 -9.84 -12.18 0.97
C LYS A 146 -10.21 -10.70 1.09
N ILE A 147 -9.24 -9.79 1.07
CA ILE A 147 -9.51 -8.34 1.12
C ILE A 147 -10.42 -7.93 -0.04
N LEU A 148 -10.09 -8.32 -1.26
CA LEU A 148 -10.86 -7.96 -2.44
C LEU A 148 -12.29 -8.53 -2.36
N SER A 149 -12.44 -9.80 -1.99
CA SER A 149 -13.76 -10.46 -1.89
C SER A 149 -14.68 -9.82 -0.84
N LEU A 150 -14.14 -9.39 0.31
CA LEU A 150 -14.89 -8.71 1.36
C LEU A 150 -15.39 -7.32 0.93
N ASN A 151 -14.61 -6.62 0.13
CA ASN A 151 -14.83 -5.20 -0.12
C ASN A 151 -15.45 -4.86 -1.49
N GLN A 152 -15.40 -5.77 -2.46
CA GLN A 152 -15.90 -5.54 -3.84
C GLN A 152 -17.38 -5.16 -3.92
N LYS A 153 -18.21 -5.53 -2.91
CA LYS A 153 -19.62 -5.12 -2.85
C LYS A 153 -19.80 -3.72 -2.26
N LYS A 154 -18.83 -3.26 -1.46
CA LYS A 154 -18.88 -1.99 -0.76
C LYS A 154 -18.22 -0.86 -1.58
N PHE A 155 -17.14 -1.16 -2.28
CA PHE A 155 -16.36 -0.20 -3.03
C PHE A 155 -16.22 -0.64 -4.49
N GLU A 156 -16.16 0.33 -5.39
CA GLU A 156 -15.62 0.13 -6.73
C GLU A 156 -14.08 0.11 -6.59
N ILE A 157 -13.54 -1.10 -6.42
CA ILE A 157 -12.12 -1.28 -6.19
C ILE A 157 -11.38 -1.20 -7.52
N ILE A 158 -10.33 -0.38 -7.54
CA ILE A 158 -9.35 -0.31 -8.61
C ILE A 158 -8.03 -0.76 -8.00
N GLU A 159 -7.45 -1.84 -8.51
CA GLU A 159 -6.24 -2.41 -7.94
C GLU A 159 -5.21 -2.70 -9.02
N ASN A 160 -3.94 -2.53 -8.71
CA ASN A 160 -2.86 -2.85 -9.63
C ASN A 160 -1.49 -2.85 -8.93
N ASP A 161 -0.53 -3.49 -9.58
CA ASP A 161 0.89 -3.32 -9.28
C ASP A 161 1.37 -1.94 -9.72
N VAL A 162 2.28 -1.35 -8.94
CA VAL A 162 2.89 -0.07 -9.30
C VAL A 162 3.92 -0.27 -10.40
N LYS A 163 3.77 0.47 -11.49
CA LYS A 163 4.74 0.55 -12.58
C LYS A 163 5.81 1.57 -12.25
N TYR A 164 7.05 1.12 -12.22
CA TYR A 164 8.19 1.98 -11.95
C TYR A 164 8.79 2.52 -13.25
N LEU A 165 8.84 3.83 -13.35
CA LEU A 165 9.18 4.54 -14.57
C LEU A 165 10.34 5.52 -14.33
N THR A 166 11.19 5.70 -15.32
CA THR A 166 12.19 6.77 -15.34
C THR A 166 11.52 8.15 -15.50
N PHE A 167 12.21 9.23 -15.18
CA PHE A 167 11.70 10.59 -15.45
C PHE A 167 11.31 10.78 -16.91
N GLN A 168 12.08 10.24 -17.83
CA GLN A 168 11.81 10.37 -19.27
C GLN A 168 10.50 9.65 -19.66
N GLU A 169 10.25 8.47 -19.12
CA GLU A 169 9.02 7.74 -19.34
C GLU A 169 7.81 8.43 -18.67
N LEU A 170 7.96 8.96 -17.46
CA LEU A 170 6.92 9.75 -16.80
C LEU A 170 6.56 11.00 -17.61
N LEU A 171 7.56 11.72 -18.08
CA LEU A 171 7.37 12.90 -18.95
C LEU A 171 6.71 12.53 -20.28
N SER A 172 7.08 11.39 -20.89
CA SER A 172 6.51 10.95 -22.16
C SER A 172 5.02 10.60 -22.07
N LYS A 173 4.56 10.17 -20.90
CA LYS A 173 3.14 9.87 -20.64
C LYS A 173 2.24 11.11 -20.66
N LYS A 174 2.80 12.32 -20.52
CA LYS A 174 2.08 13.60 -20.54
C LYS A 174 0.80 13.57 -19.71
N ILE A 175 0.86 12.98 -18.54
CA ILE A 175 -0.29 12.80 -17.67
C ILE A 175 -0.79 14.17 -17.23
N GLY A 176 -2.05 14.48 -17.57
CA GLY A 176 -2.66 15.77 -17.27
C GLY A 176 -2.51 16.83 -18.36
N ASP A 177 -1.67 16.63 -19.39
CA ASP A 177 -1.56 17.52 -20.54
C ASP A 177 -2.79 17.37 -21.44
N ILE A 178 -3.34 18.50 -21.87
CA ILE A 178 -4.47 18.53 -22.79
C ILE A 178 -3.95 18.82 -24.20
N GLN A 179 -4.11 17.86 -25.10
CA GLN A 179 -3.84 18.05 -26.51
C GLN A 179 -5.02 18.75 -27.20
N GLY A 180 -4.89 20.05 -27.46
CA GLY A 180 -5.97 20.86 -27.95
C GLY A 180 -6.55 20.43 -29.30
N ASN A 181 -5.68 20.03 -30.26
CA ASN A 181 -6.14 19.54 -31.57
C ASN A 181 -6.93 18.23 -31.43
N HIS A 182 -6.51 17.34 -30.52
CA HIS A 182 -7.23 16.09 -30.28
C HIS A 182 -8.59 16.36 -29.63
N LEU A 183 -8.65 17.28 -28.65
CA LEU A 183 -9.90 17.71 -28.04
C LEU A 183 -10.90 18.25 -29.08
N GLU A 184 -10.43 19.10 -30.01
CA GLU A 184 -11.28 19.64 -31.12
C GLU A 184 -11.83 18.52 -32.01
N ASN A 185 -11.03 17.50 -32.29
CA ASN A 185 -11.39 16.39 -33.18
C ASN A 185 -12.36 15.38 -32.55
N VAL A 186 -12.19 15.04 -31.25
CA VAL A 186 -12.96 13.98 -30.61
C VAL A 186 -14.13 14.49 -29.77
N GLY A 187 -14.12 15.76 -29.40
CA GLY A 187 -15.09 16.36 -28.50
C GLY A 187 -14.83 16.03 -27.01
N ILE A 188 -15.43 16.88 -26.15
CA ILE A 188 -15.15 16.89 -24.72
C ILE A 188 -15.50 15.56 -24.02
N GLU A 189 -16.65 14.96 -24.32
CA GLU A 189 -17.11 13.75 -23.62
C GLU A 189 -16.21 12.53 -23.91
N LYS A 190 -15.75 12.41 -25.15
CA LYS A 190 -14.82 11.32 -25.53
C LYS A 190 -13.43 11.58 -24.96
N TYR A 191 -13.01 12.85 -24.93
CA TYR A 191 -11.73 13.24 -24.34
C TYR A 191 -11.70 12.98 -22.83
N LYS A 192 -12.79 13.31 -22.10
CA LYS A 192 -12.91 12.99 -20.66
C LYS A 192 -12.71 11.52 -20.37
N LYS A 193 -13.33 10.62 -21.12
CA LYS A 193 -13.15 9.16 -20.94
C LYS A 193 -11.70 8.71 -21.16
N GLN A 194 -11.00 9.32 -22.10
CA GLN A 194 -9.59 9.03 -22.34
C GLN A 194 -8.71 9.57 -21.20
N LEU A 195 -8.98 10.79 -20.76
CA LEU A 195 -8.27 11.44 -19.65
C LEU A 195 -8.47 10.66 -18.34
N GLU A 196 -9.69 10.21 -18.06
CA GLU A 196 -10.02 9.36 -16.91
C GLU A 196 -9.15 8.11 -16.87
N LYS A 197 -9.07 7.39 -18.00
CA LYS A 197 -8.22 6.20 -18.10
C LYS A 197 -6.74 6.50 -17.82
N LEU A 198 -6.21 7.59 -18.41
CA LEU A 198 -4.82 8.01 -18.20
C LEU A 198 -4.55 8.41 -16.74
N LEU A 199 -5.51 9.09 -16.09
CA LEU A 199 -5.40 9.48 -14.68
C LEU A 199 -5.42 8.25 -13.78
N ILE A 200 -6.32 7.28 -14.02
CA ILE A 200 -6.35 6.03 -13.27
C ILE A 200 -5.01 5.29 -13.41
N GLU A 201 -4.49 5.15 -14.63
CA GLU A 201 -3.17 4.52 -14.84
C GLU A 201 -2.04 5.26 -14.10
N SER A 202 -2.14 6.59 -13.97
CA SER A 202 -1.12 7.39 -13.29
C SER A 202 -1.06 7.15 -11.79
N PHE A 203 -2.17 6.80 -11.15
CA PHE A 203 -2.20 6.47 -9.73
C PHE A 203 -1.41 5.19 -9.40
N PHE A 204 -1.07 4.40 -10.41
CA PHE A 204 -0.26 3.19 -10.30
C PHE A 204 1.13 3.33 -10.96
N CYS A 205 1.63 4.56 -11.05
CA CYS A 205 2.98 4.83 -11.53
C CYS A 205 3.82 5.50 -10.44
N LYS A 206 5.12 5.16 -10.37
CA LYS A 206 6.08 5.73 -9.43
C LYS A 206 7.46 5.83 -10.10
N HIS A 207 8.31 6.70 -9.58
CA HIS A 207 9.68 6.79 -10.10
C HIS A 207 10.47 5.51 -9.82
N ILE A 208 11.39 5.14 -10.72
CA ILE A 208 12.16 3.88 -10.66
C ILE A 208 12.99 3.73 -9.38
N ASP A 209 13.40 4.82 -8.72
CA ASP A 209 14.12 4.79 -7.44
C ASP A 209 13.32 4.12 -6.31
N TYR A 210 12.01 4.01 -6.48
CA TYR A 210 11.10 3.34 -5.54
C TYR A 210 10.86 1.86 -5.86
N ALA A 211 11.47 1.32 -6.94
CA ALA A 211 11.22 -0.06 -7.38
C ALA A 211 11.50 -1.12 -6.29
N GLY A 212 12.39 -0.78 -5.33
CA GLY A 212 12.66 -1.61 -4.16
C GLY A 212 11.45 -1.88 -3.27
N GLU A 213 10.40 -1.06 -3.34
CA GLU A 213 9.18 -1.22 -2.53
C GLU A 213 8.31 -2.38 -3.02
N SER A 214 8.39 -2.76 -4.30
CA SER A 214 7.53 -3.78 -4.92
C SER A 214 6.06 -3.54 -4.56
N GLU A 215 5.56 -2.33 -4.88
CA GLU A 215 4.30 -1.83 -4.35
C GLU A 215 3.10 -2.35 -5.14
N TYR A 216 2.05 -2.70 -4.41
CA TYR A 216 0.71 -3.00 -4.90
C TYR A 216 -0.28 -2.03 -4.23
N ARG A 217 -1.25 -1.53 -4.98
CA ARG A 217 -2.22 -0.55 -4.50
C ARG A 217 -3.65 -1.05 -4.65
N ILE A 218 -4.44 -0.81 -3.61
CA ILE A 218 -5.90 -0.91 -3.65
C ILE A 218 -6.44 0.51 -3.55
N GLY A 219 -7.12 0.97 -4.58
CA GLY A 219 -7.69 2.30 -4.68
C GLY A 219 -9.20 2.30 -4.89
N THR A 220 -9.83 3.42 -4.60
CA THR A 220 -11.24 3.70 -4.89
C THR A 220 -11.47 5.20 -4.93
N PHE A 221 -12.50 5.63 -5.65
CA PHE A 221 -12.93 7.02 -5.59
C PHE A 221 -13.76 7.27 -4.34
N PHE A 222 -13.65 8.49 -3.83
CA PHE A 222 -14.39 8.93 -2.66
C PHE A 222 -15.91 8.88 -2.91
N ASP A 223 -16.62 8.18 -2.02
CA ASP A 223 -18.08 8.18 -1.99
C ASP A 223 -18.55 8.57 -0.59
N LYS A 224 -19.22 9.73 -0.50
CA LYS A 224 -19.75 10.26 0.76
C LYS A 224 -20.70 9.31 1.50
N ASN A 225 -21.37 8.42 0.75
CA ASN A 225 -22.33 7.47 1.33
C ASN A 225 -21.64 6.24 1.97
N LYS A 226 -20.33 6.06 1.70
CA LYS A 226 -19.52 4.94 2.19
C LYS A 226 -18.50 5.37 3.25
N CYS A 227 -18.56 6.63 3.67
CA CYS A 227 -17.68 7.17 4.69
C CYS A 227 -18.22 6.90 6.10
N SER A 228 -17.32 6.50 7.01
CA SER A 228 -17.57 6.63 8.42
C SER A 228 -17.25 8.06 8.85
N PHE A 229 -18.22 8.71 9.51
CA PHE A 229 -17.97 10.02 10.12
C PHE A 229 -17.25 9.80 11.44
N GLU A 230 -15.95 10.00 11.49
CA GLU A 230 -15.30 10.31 12.75
C GLU A 230 -15.63 11.76 13.12
N THR A 231 -15.98 11.96 14.36
CA THR A 231 -16.54 13.18 14.95
C THR A 231 -15.75 14.41 14.52
N ILE A 232 -16.44 15.36 13.90
CA ILE A 232 -15.95 16.68 13.55
C ILE A 232 -15.52 17.39 14.84
N ARG A 233 -14.23 17.58 15.05
CA ARG A 233 -13.71 18.40 16.16
C ARG A 233 -13.31 19.81 15.77
N ASP A 234 -13.14 20.09 14.48
CA ASP A 234 -12.82 21.42 13.98
C ASP A 234 -13.68 21.75 12.73
N GLU A 235 -14.23 22.94 12.72
CA GLU A 235 -15.16 23.44 11.69
C GLU A 235 -14.57 23.48 10.27
N PHE A 236 -13.29 23.17 10.07
CA PHE A 236 -12.59 23.33 8.80
C PHE A 236 -11.92 22.07 8.21
N VAL A 237 -11.93 20.93 8.92
CA VAL A 237 -11.31 19.70 8.41
C VAL A 237 -12.31 18.55 8.42
N PHE A 238 -12.98 18.36 7.32
CA PHE A 238 -13.74 17.14 7.05
C PHE A 238 -12.77 15.98 6.77
N ASP A 239 -12.31 15.30 7.78
CA ASP A 239 -11.58 14.05 7.61
C ASP A 239 -12.59 12.92 7.35
N ARG A 240 -13.02 12.84 6.10
CA ARG A 240 -13.90 11.79 5.61
C ARG A 240 -13.06 10.55 5.37
N THR A 241 -13.19 9.56 6.24
CA THR A 241 -12.41 8.34 6.15
C THR A 241 -13.24 7.20 5.56
N MET A 242 -12.73 6.60 4.50
CA MET A 242 -13.21 5.32 4.01
C MET A 242 -12.32 4.22 4.57
N MET A 243 -12.95 3.15 5.06
CA MET A 243 -12.28 2.04 5.73
C MET A 243 -12.46 0.75 4.92
N LEU A 244 -11.34 0.14 4.57
CA LEU A 244 -11.26 -1.18 3.95
C LEU A 244 -11.38 -2.24 5.05
N ASP A 245 -12.32 -3.15 4.93
CA ASP A 245 -12.49 -4.27 5.85
C ASP A 245 -11.39 -5.31 5.61
N VAL A 246 -10.69 -5.72 6.67
CA VAL A 246 -9.65 -6.74 6.65
C VAL A 246 -9.93 -7.88 7.65
N SER A 247 -11.18 -8.07 8.02
CA SER A 247 -11.62 -9.16 8.90
C SER A 247 -11.19 -10.51 8.32
N ASP A 248 -10.52 -11.32 9.13
CA ASP A 248 -10.02 -12.65 8.75
C ASP A 248 -9.03 -12.67 7.56
N CYS A 249 -8.48 -11.49 7.19
CA CYS A 249 -7.50 -11.38 6.10
C CYS A 249 -6.05 -11.46 6.58
N VAL A 250 -5.79 -11.27 7.87
CA VAL A 250 -4.41 -11.34 8.43
C VAL A 250 -3.89 -12.76 8.30
N VAL A 251 -2.66 -12.89 7.79
CA VAL A 251 -1.95 -14.18 7.60
C VAL A 251 -0.80 -14.31 8.58
N ALA A 252 -0.06 -13.22 8.81
CA ALA A 252 1.04 -13.18 9.77
C ALA A 252 1.32 -11.74 10.23
N ILE A 253 1.97 -11.62 11.39
CA ILE A 253 2.42 -10.35 11.96
C ILE A 253 3.95 -10.40 12.12
N PHE A 254 4.65 -9.43 11.55
CA PHE A 254 6.08 -9.24 11.71
C PHE A 254 6.32 -8.03 12.60
N VAL A 255 6.93 -8.22 13.75
CA VAL A 255 7.24 -7.16 14.71
C VAL A 255 8.75 -6.97 14.81
N SER A 256 9.20 -5.73 14.85
CA SER A 256 10.63 -5.44 15.02
C SER A 256 11.11 -5.79 16.43
N SER A 257 12.36 -6.24 16.52
CA SER A 257 13.05 -6.40 17.83
C SER A 257 13.19 -5.07 18.58
N PHE A 258 13.13 -3.93 17.90
CA PHE A 258 13.17 -2.60 18.52
C PHE A 258 11.81 -2.09 19.01
N ALA A 259 10.71 -2.79 18.74
CA ALA A 259 9.44 -2.48 19.37
C ALA A 259 9.54 -2.70 20.89
N ASN A 260 8.83 -1.89 21.68
CA ASN A 260 8.86 -2.08 23.14
C ASN A 260 8.08 -3.33 23.58
N ASP A 261 8.42 -3.86 24.75
CA ASP A 261 7.87 -5.14 25.24
C ASP A 261 6.34 -5.11 25.40
N ARG A 262 5.76 -3.98 25.80
CA ARG A 262 4.31 -3.83 25.88
C ARG A 262 3.65 -4.01 24.52
N GLN A 263 4.17 -3.35 23.49
CA GLN A 263 3.65 -3.48 22.12
C GLN A 263 3.82 -4.91 21.58
N LYS A 264 4.95 -5.56 21.86
CA LYS A 264 5.16 -6.96 21.49
C LYS A 264 4.14 -7.88 22.16
N ASN A 265 3.86 -7.67 23.45
CA ASN A 265 2.86 -8.44 24.17
C ASN A 265 1.44 -8.20 23.65
N ASP A 266 1.07 -6.95 23.36
CA ASP A 266 -0.24 -6.63 22.78
C ASP A 266 -0.40 -7.30 21.40
N LEU A 267 0.62 -7.25 20.55
CA LEU A 267 0.64 -7.92 19.23
C LEU A 267 0.58 -9.44 19.35
N LEU A 268 1.26 -10.01 20.34
CA LEU A 268 1.21 -11.44 20.64
C LEU A 268 -0.22 -11.89 21.01
N GLN A 269 -0.94 -11.10 21.81
CA GLN A 269 -2.34 -11.38 22.13
C GLN A 269 -3.23 -11.35 20.88
N TYR A 270 -3.00 -10.39 19.97
CA TYR A 270 -3.72 -10.39 18.69
C TYR A 270 -3.37 -11.61 17.83
N ALA A 271 -2.11 -12.03 17.78
CA ALA A 271 -1.71 -13.23 17.04
C ALA A 271 -2.38 -14.50 17.57
N TYR A 272 -2.52 -14.64 18.90
CA TYR A 272 -3.31 -15.73 19.50
C TYR A 272 -4.78 -15.64 19.14
N LYS A 273 -5.39 -14.46 19.27
CA LYS A 273 -6.81 -14.25 18.96
C LYS A 273 -7.14 -14.57 17.50
N LEU A 274 -6.28 -14.17 16.58
CA LEU A 274 -6.43 -14.37 15.15
C LEU A 274 -5.94 -15.75 14.67
N ASN A 275 -5.29 -16.50 15.54
CA ASN A 275 -4.64 -17.78 15.23
C ASN A 275 -3.64 -17.69 14.07
N VAL A 276 -2.80 -16.65 14.09
CA VAL A 276 -1.75 -16.40 13.08
C VAL A 276 -0.37 -16.43 13.71
N GLU A 277 0.66 -16.60 12.88
CA GLU A 277 2.05 -16.52 13.35
C GLU A 277 2.46 -15.08 13.63
N ILE A 278 3.28 -14.89 14.66
CA ILE A 278 3.96 -13.64 14.95
C ILE A 278 5.48 -13.84 14.97
N ILE A 279 6.15 -13.08 14.16
CA ILE A 279 7.55 -13.21 13.86
C ILE A 279 8.28 -11.96 14.33
N GLU A 280 9.23 -12.12 15.26
CA GLU A 280 10.12 -11.03 15.64
C GLU A 280 11.28 -10.93 14.64
N MET A 281 11.44 -9.73 14.08
CA MET A 281 12.49 -9.42 13.14
C MET A 281 13.72 -8.90 13.88
N ARG A 282 14.78 -9.73 13.95
CA ARG A 282 16.03 -9.42 14.68
C ARG A 282 17.13 -9.01 13.74
N TRP A 283 17.70 -7.84 14.00
CA TRP A 283 18.85 -7.33 13.27
C TRP A 283 20.12 -7.90 13.88
N GLN A 284 20.91 -8.64 13.10
CA GLN A 284 22.18 -9.20 13.53
C GLN A 284 23.26 -8.87 12.51
N HIS A 285 24.28 -8.11 12.91
CA HIS A 285 25.46 -7.71 12.13
C HIS A 285 25.16 -7.26 10.70
N ASP A 286 24.95 -8.17 9.78
CA ASP A 286 24.76 -7.98 8.34
C ASP A 286 23.48 -8.64 7.82
N SER A 287 22.71 -9.26 8.69
CA SER A 287 21.51 -10.00 8.31
C SER A 287 20.35 -9.69 9.22
N PHE A 288 19.18 -10.04 8.71
CA PHE A 288 17.91 -9.88 9.36
C PHE A 288 17.34 -11.28 9.64
N LYS A 289 17.24 -11.67 10.89
CA LYS A 289 16.79 -13.01 11.27
C LYS A 289 15.38 -12.99 11.81
N PRO A 290 14.46 -13.71 11.17
CA PRO A 290 13.12 -13.91 11.69
C PRO A 290 13.14 -14.91 12.84
N TRP A 291 12.38 -14.64 13.89
CA TRP A 291 12.27 -15.45 15.10
C TRP A 291 10.81 -15.66 15.49
N ASN A 292 10.37 -16.89 15.67
CA ASN A 292 8.99 -17.17 16.06
C ASN A 292 8.77 -16.75 17.53
N LEU A 293 8.04 -15.67 17.72
CA LEU A 293 7.80 -15.08 19.05
C LEU A 293 6.81 -15.92 19.86
N LYS A 294 5.83 -16.53 19.22
CA LYS A 294 4.83 -17.38 19.87
C LYS A 294 5.46 -18.64 20.44
N GLU A 295 6.26 -19.35 19.65
CA GLU A 295 6.99 -20.54 20.13
C GLU A 295 7.98 -20.20 21.27
N TRP A 296 8.62 -19.04 21.20
CA TRP A 296 9.52 -18.58 22.26
C TRP A 296 8.76 -18.33 23.56
N HIS A 297 7.61 -17.68 23.51
CA HIS A 297 6.77 -17.41 24.69
C HIS A 297 6.30 -18.71 25.32
N GLU A 298 5.79 -19.65 24.54
CA GLU A 298 5.37 -20.97 25.02
C GLU A 298 6.51 -21.79 25.64
N PHE A 299 7.72 -21.63 25.11
CA PHE A 299 8.91 -22.26 25.68
C PHE A 299 9.27 -21.67 27.05
N VAL A 300 9.26 -20.36 27.18
CA VAL A 300 9.54 -19.67 28.46
C VAL A 300 8.52 -20.06 29.52
N ASP A 301 7.23 -20.04 29.19
CA ASP A 301 6.16 -20.44 30.11
C ASP A 301 6.32 -21.89 30.61
N ARG A 302 6.73 -22.82 29.73
CA ARG A 302 7.02 -24.20 30.12
C ARG A 302 8.12 -24.26 31.17
N ILE A 303 9.26 -23.58 30.93
CA ILE A 303 10.38 -23.57 31.87
C ILE A 303 9.97 -22.96 33.21
N GLU A 304 9.20 -21.88 33.22
CA GLU A 304 8.73 -21.30 34.48
C GLU A 304 7.77 -22.21 35.23
N HIS A 305 6.92 -22.95 34.54
CA HIS A 305 6.04 -23.95 35.14
C HIS A 305 6.80 -25.15 35.71
N GLU A 306 7.84 -25.62 35.02
CA GLU A 306 8.70 -26.69 35.52
C GLU A 306 9.44 -26.26 36.79
N LYS A 307 10.07 -25.08 36.80
CA LYS A 307 10.72 -24.52 37.98
C LYS A 307 9.79 -24.35 39.19
N LYS A 308 8.52 -23.99 38.97
CA LYS A 308 7.51 -23.86 40.04
C LYS A 308 7.04 -25.22 40.59
N ARG A 309 7.24 -26.31 39.87
CA ARG A 309 6.94 -27.68 40.32
C ARG A 309 8.07 -28.33 41.10
N GLU A 310 9.31 -27.84 40.94
CA GLU A 310 10.49 -28.32 41.64
C GLU A 310 10.77 -27.59 42.97
N LEU A 311 10.04 -26.51 43.26
CA LEU A 311 10.01 -25.78 44.53
C LEU A 311 8.81 -26.18 45.37
#